data_7ea4800b8b27bc3c0375fda38b9e9fc9
#
_entry.id   7ea4800b8b27bc3c0375fda38b9e9fc9
#
_cell.length_a   1.000
_cell.length_b   1.000
_cell.length_c   1.000
_cell.angle_alpha   90.00
_cell.angle_beta   90.00
_cell.angle_gamma   90.00
#
_symmetry.space_group_name_H-M   'P 1'
#
loop_
_entity.id
_entity.type
_entity.pdbx_description
1 polymer ?
#
loop_
_entity_poly.entity_id
_entity_poly.type
_entity_poly.pdbx_seq_one_letter_code
_entity_poly.pdbx_strand_id
1 'polypeptide(L)'
;MTDCEYKHTPTDLHRVTSIAFSMGAQELVACATPHIPSAKVDQPYKAGREYAINRSNPRWEQMKPVWLQAVRSMVMLRQGKAAPDVLVFLGDDVPVKTITSRLPDGIDGLDWDVCTGDALKHRLQVKGGRLVTPDGIEYKAFLMVDKAHVNAESQARIDAFREAGVAILHSGESIIRPLEILTHHESVVHTHRRIDNTEIFYLANLEDRTTVVSFRLQDMPKKVRVWHNLSGSRHELKCHNDRTYTLTLHPCESVFFTYSPNAL
;
A
#
# COMPACT_ATOMS: atom_id res chain seq x y z
N MET A 1 25.36 -29.72 1.21
CA MET A 1 25.46 -28.73 0.11
C MET A 1 24.19 -27.92 0.13
N THR A 2 24.28 -26.71 0.39
CA THR A 2 23.17 -25.88 0.85
C THR A 2 22.60 -25.09 -0.29
N ASP A 3 21.58 -25.46 -0.55
CA ASP A 3 20.57 -25.20 -1.51
C ASP A 3 19.81 -23.94 -1.30
N CYS A 4 20.22 -22.82 -1.05
CA CYS A 4 19.23 -21.84 -0.71
C CYS A 4 19.29 -20.50 -1.38
N GLU A 5 20.35 -20.17 -2.02
CA GLU A 5 20.64 -18.76 -2.16
C GLU A 5 20.07 -18.10 -3.40
N TYR A 6 19.59 -18.91 -4.33
CA TYR A 6 19.03 -18.39 -5.59
C TYR A 6 17.63 -18.94 -5.88
N LYS A 7 16.86 -19.27 -4.83
CA LYS A 7 15.50 -19.82 -4.98
C LYS A 7 14.49 -18.77 -5.44
N HIS A 8 14.68 -17.53 -5.01
CA HIS A 8 13.74 -16.48 -5.33
C HIS A 8 13.79 -16.07 -6.79
N THR A 9 12.62 -16.02 -7.38
CA THR A 9 12.40 -15.55 -8.75
C THR A 9 12.20 -14.03 -8.80
N PRO A 10 12.29 -13.41 -9.98
CA PRO A 10 11.85 -12.03 -10.16
C PRO A 10 10.41 -11.77 -9.70
N THR A 11 9.51 -12.74 -9.92
CA THR A 11 8.11 -12.68 -9.47
C THR A 11 7.99 -12.66 -7.95
N ASP A 12 8.76 -13.50 -7.24
CA ASP A 12 8.76 -13.51 -5.78
C ASP A 12 9.21 -12.16 -5.24
N LEU A 13 10.28 -11.60 -5.82
CA LEU A 13 10.79 -10.29 -5.44
C LEU A 13 9.76 -9.19 -5.70
N HIS A 14 9.13 -9.18 -6.87
CA HIS A 14 8.08 -8.23 -7.21
C HIS A 14 6.90 -8.33 -6.24
N ARG A 15 6.42 -9.54 -5.97
CA ARG A 15 5.29 -9.79 -5.06
C ARG A 15 5.57 -9.27 -3.65
N VAL A 16 6.73 -9.62 -3.07
CA VAL A 16 7.11 -9.17 -1.73
C VAL A 16 7.26 -7.66 -1.67
N THR A 17 7.93 -7.04 -2.64
CA THR A 17 8.10 -5.59 -2.65
C THR A 17 6.76 -4.87 -2.87
N SER A 18 5.89 -5.39 -3.72
CA SER A 18 4.58 -4.80 -4.00
C SER A 18 3.63 -4.88 -2.81
N ILE A 19 3.63 -6.01 -2.09
CA ILE A 19 2.87 -6.14 -0.83
C ILE A 19 3.40 -5.15 0.21
N ALA A 20 4.72 -5.05 0.39
CA ALA A 20 5.30 -4.09 1.32
C ALA A 20 4.91 -2.64 0.99
N PHE A 21 4.94 -2.26 -0.29
CA PHE A 21 4.54 -0.93 -0.74
C PHE A 21 3.04 -0.66 -0.54
N SER A 22 2.20 -1.64 -0.79
CA SER A 22 0.74 -1.50 -0.55
C SER A 22 0.40 -1.40 0.94
N MET A 23 1.27 -1.90 1.82
CA MET A 23 1.15 -1.76 3.27
C MET A 23 1.82 -0.49 3.83
N GLY A 24 2.17 0.47 2.96
CA GLY A 24 2.71 1.77 3.35
C GLY A 24 4.23 1.86 3.46
N ALA A 25 4.99 0.80 3.13
CA ALA A 25 6.44 0.92 3.04
C ALA A 25 6.82 1.93 1.94
N GLN A 26 7.74 2.84 2.26
CA GLN A 26 8.20 3.88 1.34
C GLN A 26 9.61 3.63 0.85
N GLU A 27 10.34 2.81 1.59
CA GLU A 27 11.72 2.46 1.30
C GLU A 27 11.99 1.00 1.67
N LEU A 28 12.75 0.33 0.83
CA LEU A 28 13.19 -1.04 1.04
C LEU A 28 14.72 -1.06 1.09
N VAL A 29 15.23 -1.68 2.13
CA VAL A 29 16.66 -1.95 2.26
C VAL A 29 16.89 -3.40 1.92
N ALA A 30 17.58 -3.63 0.80
CA ALA A 30 17.90 -4.98 0.37
C ALA A 30 19.11 -5.51 1.15
N CYS A 31 18.94 -6.63 1.80
CA CYS A 31 19.98 -7.37 2.50
C CYS A 31 20.18 -8.73 1.82
N ALA A 32 21.35 -9.10 1.35
CA ALA A 32 22.59 -8.35 1.28
C ALA A 32 23.35 -8.71 0.00
N THR A 33 24.43 -8.02 -0.28
CA THR A 33 25.42 -8.47 -1.27
C THR A 33 26.47 -9.29 -0.54
N PRO A 34 26.48 -10.63 -0.67
CA PRO A 34 27.45 -11.45 0.01
C PRO A 34 28.86 -11.22 -0.53
N HIS A 35 29.84 -11.39 0.33
CA HIS A 35 31.24 -11.23 -0.06
C HIS A 35 31.68 -12.33 -1.03
N ILE A 36 32.24 -11.94 -2.15
CA ILE A 36 32.82 -12.82 -3.18
C ILE A 36 34.31 -12.47 -3.28
N PRO A 37 35.19 -13.20 -2.57
CA PRO A 37 36.61 -12.82 -2.46
C PRO A 37 37.39 -12.96 -3.80
N SER A 38 36.95 -13.80 -4.70
CA SER A 38 37.54 -13.90 -6.03
C SER A 38 36.54 -14.43 -7.07
N ALA A 39 36.82 -14.19 -8.36
CA ALA A 39 36.04 -14.75 -9.46
C ALA A 39 36.10 -16.29 -9.57
N LYS A 40 37.01 -16.92 -8.85
CA LYS A 40 37.19 -18.40 -8.83
C LYS A 40 36.33 -19.07 -7.74
N VAL A 41 35.64 -18.32 -6.91
CA VAL A 41 34.76 -18.88 -5.91
C VAL A 41 33.36 -18.98 -6.50
N ASP A 42 32.92 -20.21 -6.73
CA ASP A 42 31.62 -20.50 -7.35
C ASP A 42 30.40 -20.11 -6.48
N GLN A 43 30.64 -19.96 -5.18
CA GLN A 43 29.58 -19.58 -4.25
C GLN A 43 30.05 -18.45 -3.34
N PRO A 44 29.20 -17.42 -3.10
CA PRO A 44 29.51 -16.37 -2.14
C PRO A 44 29.55 -16.93 -0.71
N TYR A 45 30.31 -16.26 0.17
CA TYR A 45 30.20 -16.51 1.59
C TYR A 45 28.77 -16.26 2.07
N LYS A 46 28.22 -17.24 2.76
CA LYS A 46 26.83 -17.16 3.24
C LYS A 46 26.72 -16.23 4.44
N ALA A 47 25.77 -15.34 4.35
CA ALA A 47 25.41 -14.48 5.46
C ALA A 47 23.95 -14.71 5.92
N GLY A 48 23.36 -15.88 5.66
CA GLY A 48 22.05 -16.24 6.16
C GLY A 48 20.93 -16.38 5.12
N ARG A 49 19.71 -15.93 5.42
CA ARG A 49 18.50 -16.11 4.59
C ARG A 49 18.28 -14.96 3.60
N GLU A 50 19.33 -14.42 3.05
CA GLU A 50 19.31 -13.20 2.26
C GLU A 50 18.93 -13.45 0.81
N TYR A 51 18.28 -12.46 0.20
CA TYR A 51 18.21 -12.38 -1.25
C TYR A 51 19.61 -12.15 -1.78
N ALA A 52 20.17 -13.13 -2.48
CA ALA A 52 21.52 -13.00 -3.04
C ALA A 52 21.53 -11.98 -4.18
N ILE A 53 21.78 -10.72 -3.84
CA ILE A 53 21.84 -9.59 -4.76
C ILE A 53 23.28 -9.46 -5.26
N ASN A 54 23.63 -10.30 -6.20
CA ASN A 54 24.97 -10.28 -6.78
C ASN A 54 25.00 -10.91 -8.18
N ARG A 55 26.08 -10.67 -8.90
CA ARG A 55 26.31 -11.15 -10.27
C ARG A 55 26.41 -12.66 -10.41
N SER A 56 26.62 -13.40 -9.32
CA SER A 56 26.65 -14.86 -9.34
C SER A 56 25.26 -15.49 -9.28
N ASN A 57 24.23 -14.68 -9.02
CA ASN A 57 22.85 -15.14 -9.11
C ASN A 57 22.50 -15.42 -10.58
N PRO A 58 22.10 -16.66 -10.93
CA PRO A 58 21.76 -17.02 -12.32
C PRO A 58 20.63 -16.15 -12.91
N ARG A 59 19.81 -15.54 -12.05
CA ARG A 59 18.69 -14.66 -12.45
C ARG A 59 19.02 -13.17 -12.33
N TRP A 60 20.30 -12.82 -12.15
CA TRP A 60 20.72 -11.43 -11.91
C TRP A 60 20.18 -10.45 -12.98
N GLU A 61 20.32 -10.80 -14.25
CA GLU A 61 19.84 -9.98 -15.36
C GLU A 61 18.31 -9.84 -15.36
N GLN A 62 17.59 -10.90 -14.99
CA GLN A 62 16.14 -10.88 -14.88
C GLN A 62 15.65 -10.08 -13.65
N MET A 63 16.46 -10.00 -12.60
CA MET A 63 16.13 -9.25 -11.39
C MET A 63 16.36 -7.74 -11.52
N LYS A 64 17.27 -7.30 -12.40
CA LYS A 64 17.55 -5.87 -12.59
C LYS A 64 16.31 -5.02 -12.89
N PRO A 65 15.43 -5.40 -13.82
CA PRO A 65 14.22 -4.62 -14.09
C PRO A 65 13.29 -4.51 -12.86
N VAL A 66 13.18 -5.57 -12.05
CA VAL A 66 12.35 -5.57 -10.84
C VAL A 66 12.93 -4.63 -9.78
N TRP A 67 14.25 -4.64 -9.59
CA TRP A 67 14.91 -3.68 -8.71
C TRP A 67 14.74 -2.23 -9.20
N LEU A 68 14.86 -1.99 -10.50
CA LEU A 68 14.63 -0.66 -11.06
C LEU A 68 13.18 -0.20 -10.86
N GLN A 69 12.21 -1.11 -11.04
CA GLN A 69 10.81 -0.85 -10.73
C GLN A 69 10.61 -0.50 -9.24
N ALA A 70 11.22 -1.26 -8.33
CA ALA A 70 11.18 -0.98 -6.91
C ALA A 70 11.77 0.40 -6.57
N VAL A 71 12.93 0.76 -7.14
CA VAL A 71 13.54 2.08 -6.95
C VAL A 71 12.63 3.21 -7.45
N ARG A 72 12.01 3.08 -8.61
CA ARG A 72 11.05 4.06 -9.13
C ARG A 72 9.82 4.17 -8.22
N SER A 73 9.37 3.03 -7.69
CA SER A 73 8.26 3.01 -6.72
C SER A 73 8.62 3.77 -5.43
N MET A 74 9.81 3.55 -4.89
CA MET A 74 10.28 4.27 -3.69
C MET A 74 10.34 5.80 -3.91
N VAL A 75 10.75 6.25 -5.09
CA VAL A 75 10.75 7.69 -5.41
C VAL A 75 9.33 8.27 -5.35
N MET A 76 8.35 7.58 -5.92
CA MET A 76 6.96 8.04 -5.93
C MET A 76 6.30 7.90 -4.55
N LEU A 77 6.55 6.80 -3.84
CA LEU A 77 5.96 6.54 -2.53
C LEU A 77 6.48 7.47 -1.42
N ARG A 78 7.60 8.14 -1.62
CA ARG A 78 8.10 9.18 -0.71
C ARG A 78 7.54 10.57 -0.99
N GLN A 79 6.72 10.72 -2.05
CA GLN A 79 6.07 12.01 -2.32
C GLN A 79 4.86 12.22 -1.42
N GLY A 80 4.68 13.44 -0.94
CA GLY A 80 3.52 13.83 -0.14
C GLY A 80 3.33 13.02 1.15
N LYS A 81 2.07 12.85 1.55
CA LYS A 81 1.65 12.10 2.74
C LYS A 81 0.81 10.91 2.35
N ALA A 82 0.78 9.88 3.19
CA ALA A 82 -0.21 8.81 3.09
C ALA A 82 -1.63 9.42 3.17
N ALA A 83 -2.56 8.85 2.42
CA ALA A 83 -3.95 9.27 2.39
C ALA A 83 -4.88 8.06 2.61
N PRO A 84 -4.72 7.35 3.75
CA PRO A 84 -5.53 6.18 4.05
C PRO A 84 -7.01 6.54 4.17
N ASP A 85 -7.88 5.57 3.86
CA ASP A 85 -9.32 5.77 3.92
C ASP A 85 -9.82 5.75 5.35
N VAL A 86 -9.27 4.85 6.16
CA VAL A 86 -9.80 4.54 7.48
C VAL A 86 -8.70 4.28 8.50
N LEU A 87 -8.97 4.71 9.73
CA LEU A 87 -8.16 4.35 10.90
C LEU A 87 -8.87 3.26 11.68
N VAL A 88 -8.25 2.08 11.80
CA VAL A 88 -8.84 0.90 12.45
C VAL A 88 -8.40 0.81 13.91
N PHE A 89 -9.36 0.69 14.81
CA PHE A 89 -9.11 0.46 16.24
C PHE A 89 -9.47 -0.96 16.62
N LEU A 90 -8.48 -1.74 17.03
CA LEU A 90 -8.63 -3.15 17.39
C LEU A 90 -9.00 -3.39 18.86
N GLY A 91 -8.95 -2.36 19.69
CA GLY A 91 -9.15 -2.40 21.13
C GLY A 91 -7.91 -2.05 21.95
N ASP A 92 -8.09 -1.86 23.24
CA ASP A 92 -7.01 -1.48 24.18
C ASP A 92 -6.15 -2.67 24.60
N ASP A 93 -6.62 -3.89 24.44
CA ASP A 93 -6.00 -5.14 24.90
C ASP A 93 -5.23 -5.90 23.81
N VAL A 94 -5.16 -5.35 22.59
CA VAL A 94 -4.61 -6.07 21.44
C VAL A 94 -3.11 -5.88 21.33
N PRO A 95 -2.31 -6.95 21.40
CA PRO A 95 -0.90 -6.89 21.07
C PRO A 95 -0.69 -6.66 19.55
N VAL A 96 0.29 -5.84 19.18
CA VAL A 96 0.59 -5.45 17.78
C VAL A 96 0.72 -6.65 16.84
N LYS A 97 1.31 -7.75 17.30
CA LYS A 97 1.50 -8.97 16.48
C LYS A 97 0.21 -9.72 16.09
N THR A 98 -0.95 -9.32 16.62
CA THR A 98 -2.25 -9.95 16.29
C THR A 98 -3.10 -9.08 15.36
N ILE A 99 -2.57 -8.01 14.83
CA ILE A 99 -3.28 -7.06 13.96
C ILE A 99 -3.97 -7.77 12.79
N THR A 100 -3.23 -8.59 12.05
CA THR A 100 -3.75 -9.24 10.83
C THR A 100 -4.85 -10.26 11.08
N SER A 101 -4.94 -10.84 12.28
CA SER A 101 -5.95 -11.83 12.62
C SER A 101 -7.28 -11.23 13.13
N ARG A 102 -7.35 -9.92 13.29
CA ARG A 102 -8.51 -9.21 13.82
C ARG A 102 -9.03 -8.09 12.92
N LEU A 103 -8.54 -8.01 11.70
CA LEU A 103 -9.08 -7.01 10.76
C LEU A 103 -10.57 -7.30 10.50
N PRO A 104 -11.40 -6.26 10.47
CA PRO A 104 -12.83 -6.43 10.24
C PRO A 104 -13.13 -6.85 8.80
N ASP A 105 -14.24 -7.56 8.63
CA ASP A 105 -14.77 -7.85 7.31
C ASP A 105 -15.13 -6.55 6.57
N GLY A 106 -14.94 -6.53 5.27
CA GLY A 106 -15.26 -5.37 4.43
C GLY A 106 -14.17 -4.32 4.33
N ILE A 107 -13.00 -4.55 4.96
CA ILE A 107 -11.82 -3.66 4.82
C ILE A 107 -11.08 -3.88 3.49
N ASP A 108 -11.36 -5.00 2.80
CA ASP A 108 -10.73 -5.33 1.53
C ASP A 108 -10.91 -4.21 0.50
N GLY A 109 -9.82 -3.84 -0.13
CA GLY A 109 -9.78 -2.76 -1.11
C GLY A 109 -9.87 -1.36 -0.51
N LEU A 110 -9.70 -1.20 0.80
CA LEU A 110 -9.44 0.09 1.47
C LEU A 110 -7.95 0.23 1.77
N ASP A 111 -7.49 1.47 1.81
CA ASP A 111 -6.18 1.82 2.39
C ASP A 111 -6.41 2.19 3.87
N TRP A 112 -5.72 1.53 4.79
CA TRP A 112 -6.00 1.61 6.22
C TRP A 112 -4.74 1.64 7.08
N ASP A 113 -4.87 2.32 8.23
CA ASP A 113 -3.88 2.27 9.29
C ASP A 113 -4.51 1.72 10.58
N VAL A 114 -3.68 1.27 11.51
CA VAL A 114 -4.11 0.77 12.82
C VAL A 114 -3.80 1.76 13.91
N CYS A 115 -4.77 1.97 14.80
CA CYS A 115 -4.65 2.81 15.98
C CYS A 115 -4.50 1.97 17.24
N THR A 116 -3.50 2.28 18.07
CA THR A 116 -3.39 1.78 19.44
C THR A 116 -4.18 2.66 20.42
N GLY A 117 -4.53 2.12 21.60
CA GLY A 117 -5.18 2.90 22.65
C GLY A 117 -4.39 4.15 23.08
N ASP A 118 -3.05 4.07 23.08
CA ASP A 118 -2.19 5.22 23.35
C ASP A 118 -2.30 6.28 22.24
N ALA A 119 -2.22 5.89 20.99
CA ALA A 119 -2.36 6.81 19.86
C ALA A 119 -3.76 7.46 19.82
N LEU A 120 -4.80 6.68 20.08
CA LEU A 120 -6.17 7.15 20.20
C LEU A 120 -6.30 8.31 21.21
N LYS A 121 -5.71 8.14 22.39
CA LYS A 121 -5.82 9.09 23.50
C LYS A 121 -4.98 10.34 23.30
N HIS A 122 -3.75 10.18 22.80
CA HIS A 122 -2.72 11.22 22.91
C HIS A 122 -2.26 11.81 21.56
N ARG A 123 -2.53 11.16 20.43
CA ARG A 123 -1.97 11.59 19.15
C ARG A 123 -2.98 12.07 18.12
N LEU A 124 -4.25 11.79 18.29
CA LEU A 124 -5.27 12.16 17.31
C LEU A 124 -5.94 13.49 17.65
N GLN A 125 -6.15 14.31 16.64
CA GLN A 125 -6.95 15.55 16.71
C GLN A 125 -8.11 15.45 15.75
N VAL A 126 -9.17 16.25 15.97
CA VAL A 126 -10.28 16.39 15.03
C VAL A 126 -10.16 17.72 14.30
N LYS A 127 -10.24 17.69 12.96
CA LYS A 127 -10.29 18.86 12.09
C LYS A 127 -11.33 18.64 10.99
N GLY A 128 -12.38 19.45 10.97
CA GLY A 128 -13.43 19.35 9.94
C GLY A 128 -14.10 17.97 9.86
N GLY A 129 -14.36 17.33 11.00
CA GLY A 129 -14.97 16.00 11.05
C GLY A 129 -14.05 14.83 10.64
N ARG A 130 -12.74 15.07 10.56
CA ARG A 130 -11.73 14.05 10.25
C ARG A 130 -10.77 13.89 11.41
N LEU A 131 -10.24 12.68 11.58
CA LEU A 131 -9.11 12.45 12.48
C LEU A 131 -7.81 12.82 11.78
N VAL A 132 -6.94 13.51 12.51
CA VAL A 132 -5.66 14.02 11.98
C VAL A 132 -4.54 13.69 12.95
N THR A 133 -3.45 13.12 12.44
CA THR A 133 -2.22 12.88 13.19
C THR A 133 -1.38 14.16 13.33
N PRO A 134 -0.39 14.22 14.24
CA PRO A 134 0.49 15.38 14.39
C PRO A 134 1.27 15.76 13.12
N ASP A 135 1.61 14.79 12.31
CA ASP A 135 2.29 14.95 11.00
C ASP A 135 1.32 15.23 9.85
N GLY A 136 0.00 15.28 10.13
CA GLY A 136 -1.04 15.72 9.22
C GLY A 136 -1.54 14.66 8.25
N ILE A 137 -1.51 13.39 8.63
CA ILE A 137 -2.26 12.34 7.95
C ILE A 137 -3.73 12.47 8.38
N GLU A 138 -4.65 12.39 7.43
CA GLU A 138 -6.09 12.55 7.67
C GLU A 138 -6.84 11.25 7.36
N TYR A 139 -7.74 10.86 8.26
CA TYR A 139 -8.64 9.72 8.08
C TYR A 139 -10.08 10.19 7.93
N LYS A 140 -10.79 9.64 6.96
CA LYS A 140 -12.20 9.97 6.68
C LYS A 140 -13.14 9.32 7.67
N ALA A 141 -12.76 8.18 8.21
CA ALA A 141 -13.54 7.39 9.16
C ALA A 141 -12.65 6.70 10.19
N PHE A 142 -13.27 6.40 11.34
CA PHE A 142 -12.70 5.60 12.40
C PHE A 142 -13.49 4.30 12.50
N LEU A 143 -12.85 3.17 12.28
CA LEU A 143 -13.48 1.86 12.25
C LEU A 143 -13.16 1.09 13.53
N MET A 144 -14.18 0.71 14.27
CA MET A 144 -14.08 -0.14 15.44
C MET A 144 -14.34 -1.59 15.06
N VAL A 145 -13.44 -2.48 15.43
CA VAL A 145 -13.70 -3.92 15.23
C VAL A 145 -14.73 -4.43 16.23
N ASP A 146 -15.51 -5.42 15.83
CA ASP A 146 -16.49 -6.04 16.71
C ASP A 146 -15.84 -6.66 17.95
N LYS A 147 -16.49 -6.49 19.08
CA LYS A 147 -16.03 -6.99 20.39
C LYS A 147 -14.64 -6.45 20.82
N ALA A 148 -14.22 -5.31 20.28
CA ALA A 148 -13.05 -4.63 20.80
C ALA A 148 -13.23 -4.31 22.29
N HIS A 149 -12.23 -4.63 23.10
CA HIS A 149 -12.20 -4.16 24.48
C HIS A 149 -11.84 -2.68 24.48
N VAL A 150 -12.73 -1.84 24.99
CA VAL A 150 -12.56 -0.38 25.05
C VAL A 150 -12.65 0.06 26.51
N ASN A 151 -11.59 0.59 27.06
CA ASN A 151 -11.60 1.12 28.43
C ASN A 151 -12.34 2.47 28.49
N ALA A 152 -12.65 2.93 29.69
CA ALA A 152 -13.46 4.15 29.90
C ALA A 152 -12.82 5.41 29.28
N GLU A 153 -11.49 5.52 29.32
CA GLU A 153 -10.76 6.65 28.75
C GLU A 153 -10.81 6.66 27.21
N SER A 154 -10.58 5.50 26.58
CA SER A 154 -10.70 5.34 25.14
C SER A 154 -12.14 5.55 24.68
N GLN A 155 -13.15 5.09 25.45
CA GLN A 155 -14.56 5.32 25.14
C GLN A 155 -14.90 6.80 25.15
N ALA A 156 -14.50 7.52 26.20
CA ALA A 156 -14.72 8.96 26.29
C ALA A 156 -14.08 9.71 25.11
N ARG A 157 -12.92 9.24 24.65
CA ARG A 157 -12.24 9.84 23.50
C ARG A 157 -12.99 9.57 22.18
N ILE A 158 -13.51 8.36 21.99
CA ILE A 158 -14.32 7.99 20.82
C ILE A 158 -15.63 8.79 20.80
N ASP A 159 -16.27 8.97 21.96
CA ASP A 159 -17.49 9.76 22.05
C ASP A 159 -17.23 11.23 21.69
N ALA A 160 -16.11 11.80 22.16
CA ALA A 160 -15.69 13.13 21.75
C ALA A 160 -15.42 13.26 20.23
N PHE A 161 -14.87 12.23 19.60
CA PHE A 161 -14.72 12.20 18.14
C PHE A 161 -16.06 12.21 17.43
N ARG A 162 -17.03 11.41 17.90
CA ARG A 162 -18.39 11.37 17.36
C ARG A 162 -19.08 12.72 17.48
N GLU A 163 -19.01 13.35 18.64
CA GLU A 163 -19.56 14.69 18.89
C GLU A 163 -18.93 15.76 17.98
N ALA A 164 -17.65 15.60 17.66
CA ALA A 164 -16.93 16.49 16.75
C ALA A 164 -17.16 16.15 15.25
N GLY A 165 -18.07 15.23 14.94
CA GLY A 165 -18.49 14.90 13.57
C GLY A 165 -17.64 13.89 12.84
N VAL A 166 -16.77 13.15 13.54
CA VAL A 166 -16.01 12.04 12.93
C VAL A 166 -16.94 10.87 12.66
N ALA A 167 -16.88 10.29 11.46
CA ALA A 167 -17.60 9.07 11.13
C ALA A 167 -17.01 7.89 11.91
N ILE A 168 -17.77 7.37 12.87
CA ILE A 168 -17.43 6.17 13.64
C ILE A 168 -18.19 5.01 13.03
N LEU A 169 -17.46 4.04 12.50
CA LEU A 169 -17.99 2.88 11.77
C LEU A 169 -17.74 1.59 12.54
N HIS A 170 -18.56 0.58 12.26
CA HIS A 170 -18.42 -0.79 12.74
C HIS A 170 -18.19 -1.75 11.56
N SER A 171 -17.78 -2.98 11.85
CA SER A 171 -17.56 -4.02 10.84
C SER A 171 -18.78 -4.16 9.93
N GLY A 172 -18.54 -4.21 8.62
CA GLY A 172 -19.59 -4.36 7.60
C GLY A 172 -20.27 -3.06 7.15
N GLU A 173 -20.01 -1.92 7.79
CA GLU A 173 -20.53 -0.65 7.32
C GLU A 173 -19.77 -0.13 6.07
N SER A 174 -20.49 0.48 5.16
CA SER A 174 -19.93 0.93 3.88
C SER A 174 -19.10 2.20 4.05
N ILE A 175 -17.89 2.16 3.47
CA ILE A 175 -16.97 3.29 3.41
C ILE A 175 -16.86 3.75 1.96
N ILE A 176 -16.94 5.06 1.73
CA ILE A 176 -16.72 5.62 0.41
C ILE A 176 -15.24 5.49 0.04
N ARG A 177 -14.96 4.76 -1.02
CA ARG A 177 -13.61 4.46 -1.52
C ARG A 177 -13.19 5.49 -2.55
N PRO A 178 -12.03 6.15 -2.40
CA PRO A 178 -11.49 7.02 -3.44
C PRO A 178 -11.17 6.25 -4.73
N LEU A 179 -10.71 5.02 -4.56
CA LEU A 179 -10.46 4.04 -5.61
C LEU A 179 -11.30 2.79 -5.33
N GLU A 180 -12.19 2.44 -6.25
CA GLU A 180 -12.94 1.19 -6.23
C GLU A 180 -12.44 0.28 -7.35
N ILE A 181 -11.76 -0.82 -6.98
CA ILE A 181 -11.33 -1.85 -7.93
C ILE A 181 -12.51 -2.79 -8.18
N LEU A 182 -12.94 -2.90 -9.44
CA LEU A 182 -14.13 -3.65 -9.84
C LEU A 182 -13.81 -5.08 -10.26
N THR A 183 -12.57 -5.33 -10.71
CA THR A 183 -12.12 -6.64 -11.19
C THR A 183 -10.79 -7.01 -10.57
N HIS A 184 -10.57 -8.30 -10.31
CA HIS A 184 -9.28 -8.82 -9.82
C HIS A 184 -8.77 -8.21 -8.49
N HIS A 185 -9.68 -7.81 -7.60
CA HIS A 185 -9.34 -7.22 -6.31
C HIS A 185 -8.51 -8.15 -5.40
N GLU A 186 -8.55 -9.46 -5.63
CA GLU A 186 -7.78 -10.45 -4.87
C GLU A 186 -6.29 -10.48 -5.25
N SER A 187 -5.96 -10.07 -6.46
CA SER A 187 -4.60 -10.14 -7.02
C SER A 187 -3.96 -8.78 -7.31
N VAL A 188 -4.70 -7.71 -7.07
CA VAL A 188 -4.22 -6.34 -7.26
C VAL A 188 -4.18 -5.62 -5.93
N VAL A 189 -3.00 -5.21 -5.53
CA VAL A 189 -2.78 -4.42 -4.32
C VAL A 189 -2.57 -2.96 -4.65
N HIS A 190 -2.96 -2.07 -3.73
CA HIS A 190 -2.81 -0.64 -3.92
C HIS A 190 -2.45 0.09 -2.62
N THR A 191 -1.97 1.30 -2.73
CA THR A 191 -1.91 2.30 -1.65
C THR A 191 -2.07 3.71 -2.21
N HIS A 192 -2.48 4.62 -1.35
CA HIS A 192 -2.86 5.98 -1.71
C HIS A 192 -2.02 7.01 -0.99
N ARG A 193 -1.57 8.01 -1.73
CA ARG A 193 -0.83 9.17 -1.21
C ARG A 193 -1.37 10.46 -1.83
N ARG A 194 -1.11 11.56 -1.14
CA ARG A 194 -1.49 12.90 -1.61
C ARG A 194 -0.34 13.88 -1.44
N ILE A 195 -0.09 14.67 -2.48
CA ILE A 195 0.79 15.84 -2.41
C ILE A 195 0.02 17.06 -2.91
N ASP A 196 -0.14 18.06 -2.07
CA ASP A 196 -0.97 19.25 -2.35
C ASP A 196 -2.36 18.85 -2.86
N ASN A 197 -2.70 19.21 -4.09
CA ASN A 197 -3.96 18.86 -4.76
C ASN A 197 -3.79 17.69 -5.77
N THR A 198 -2.79 16.83 -5.58
CA THR A 198 -2.56 15.69 -6.48
C THR A 198 -2.70 14.39 -5.71
N GLU A 199 -3.60 13.55 -6.18
CA GLU A 199 -3.78 12.18 -5.72
C GLU A 199 -2.79 11.26 -6.44
N ILE A 200 -2.15 10.37 -5.70
CA ILE A 200 -1.15 9.42 -6.18
C ILE A 200 -1.57 8.03 -5.72
N PHE A 201 -1.90 7.16 -6.64
CA PHE A 201 -2.22 5.77 -6.35
C PHE A 201 -1.14 4.86 -6.91
N TYR A 202 -0.69 3.92 -6.11
CA TYR A 202 0.12 2.79 -6.50
C TYR A 202 -0.79 1.60 -6.75
N LEU A 203 -0.60 0.89 -7.86
CA LEU A 203 -1.24 -0.39 -8.15
C LEU A 203 -0.19 -1.41 -8.55
N ALA A 204 -0.32 -2.64 -8.10
CA ALA A 204 0.54 -3.74 -8.51
C ALA A 204 -0.25 -5.03 -8.74
N ASN A 205 0.08 -5.71 -9.84
CA ASN A 205 -0.40 -7.04 -10.15
C ASN A 205 0.51 -8.08 -9.46
N LEU A 206 -0.05 -8.90 -8.59
CA LEU A 206 0.71 -9.94 -7.87
C LEU A 206 0.77 -11.28 -8.61
N GLU A 207 0.17 -11.38 -9.79
CA GLU A 207 0.13 -12.60 -10.57
C GLU A 207 1.14 -12.65 -11.72
N ASP A 208 1.47 -13.86 -12.16
CA ASP A 208 2.34 -14.15 -13.30
C ASP A 208 1.63 -14.08 -14.65
N ARG A 209 0.45 -13.49 -14.68
CA ARG A 209 -0.36 -13.31 -15.90
C ARG A 209 -0.76 -11.86 -16.09
N THR A 210 -1.02 -11.50 -17.33
CA THR A 210 -1.61 -10.20 -17.66
C THR A 210 -3.02 -10.11 -17.09
N THR A 211 -3.29 -9.02 -16.39
CA THR A 211 -4.57 -8.76 -15.72
C THR A 211 -5.14 -7.44 -16.23
N VAL A 212 -6.40 -7.45 -16.61
CA VAL A 212 -7.13 -6.24 -17.01
C VAL A 212 -7.94 -5.74 -15.83
N VAL A 213 -7.51 -4.65 -15.25
CA VAL A 213 -8.13 -4.05 -14.06
C VAL A 213 -9.09 -2.96 -14.47
N SER A 214 -10.35 -3.09 -14.08
CA SER A 214 -11.34 -2.03 -14.18
C SER A 214 -11.57 -1.40 -12.82
N PHE A 215 -11.64 -0.09 -12.78
CA PHE A 215 -11.80 0.65 -11.52
C PHE A 215 -12.57 1.96 -11.71
N ARG A 216 -13.07 2.50 -10.61
CA ARG A 216 -13.67 3.84 -10.52
C ARG A 216 -12.86 4.72 -9.60
N LEU A 217 -12.85 6.01 -9.91
CA LEU A 217 -12.34 7.06 -9.04
C LEU A 217 -13.52 7.93 -8.59
N GLN A 218 -13.63 8.14 -7.28
CA GLN A 218 -14.74 8.90 -6.68
C GLN A 218 -14.81 10.32 -7.24
N ASP A 219 -13.67 10.99 -7.36
CA ASP A 219 -13.57 12.39 -7.79
C ASP A 219 -13.84 12.59 -9.29
N MET A 220 -13.92 11.51 -10.06
CA MET A 220 -14.14 11.53 -11.50
C MET A 220 -13.27 12.56 -12.24
N PRO A 221 -11.95 12.47 -12.12
CA PRO A 221 -11.05 13.46 -12.68
C PRO A 221 -11.11 13.48 -14.21
N LYS A 222 -10.97 14.67 -14.80
CA LYS A 222 -10.94 14.84 -16.25
C LYS A 222 -9.74 14.16 -16.92
N LYS A 223 -8.62 14.07 -16.17
CA LYS A 223 -7.35 13.51 -16.67
C LYS A 223 -6.71 12.64 -15.60
N VAL A 224 -6.42 11.41 -15.95
CA VAL A 224 -5.65 10.46 -15.13
C VAL A 224 -4.38 10.10 -15.88
N ARG A 225 -3.22 10.33 -15.27
CA ARG A 225 -1.92 10.00 -15.87
C ARG A 225 -1.36 8.75 -15.22
N VAL A 226 -1.04 7.76 -16.04
CA VAL A 226 -0.37 6.53 -15.62
C VAL A 226 1.14 6.63 -15.81
N TRP A 227 1.87 6.08 -14.86
CA TRP A 227 3.32 5.96 -14.85
C TRP A 227 3.68 4.48 -14.69
N HIS A 228 4.27 3.91 -15.71
CA HIS A 228 4.71 2.51 -15.71
C HIS A 228 6.08 2.38 -15.04
N ASN A 229 6.13 1.72 -13.87
CA ASN A 229 7.38 1.64 -13.10
C ASN A 229 8.44 0.77 -13.79
N LEU A 230 8.01 -0.26 -14.52
CA LEU A 230 8.93 -1.15 -15.23
C LEU A 230 9.62 -0.45 -16.40
N SER A 231 8.88 0.18 -17.30
CA SER A 231 9.40 0.86 -18.49
C SER A 231 9.83 2.31 -18.23
N GLY A 232 9.23 2.99 -17.26
CA GLY A 232 9.35 4.42 -17.04
C GLY A 232 8.49 5.26 -18.01
N SER A 233 7.65 4.63 -18.82
CA SER A 233 6.74 5.33 -19.73
C SER A 233 5.54 5.93 -19.00
N ARG A 234 4.84 6.84 -19.67
CA ARG A 234 3.63 7.48 -19.14
C ARG A 234 2.61 7.71 -20.24
N HIS A 235 1.34 7.61 -19.89
CA HIS A 235 0.21 7.93 -20.78
C HIS A 235 -1.00 8.44 -20.00
N GLU A 236 -2.01 8.96 -20.68
CA GLU A 236 -3.29 9.34 -20.09
C GLU A 236 -4.30 8.20 -20.23
N LEU A 237 -5.01 7.89 -19.15
CA LEU A 237 -6.19 7.01 -19.20
C LEU A 237 -7.42 7.80 -19.65
N LYS A 238 -8.23 7.14 -20.48
CA LYS A 238 -9.54 7.65 -20.87
C LYS A 238 -10.60 7.06 -19.94
N CYS A 239 -11.48 7.93 -19.46
CA CYS A 239 -12.69 7.52 -18.76
C CYS A 239 -13.69 6.95 -19.75
N HIS A 240 -14.26 5.79 -19.45
CA HIS A 240 -15.34 5.20 -20.24
C HIS A 240 -16.70 5.87 -19.94
N ASN A 241 -17.70 5.62 -20.79
CA ASN A 241 -19.04 6.20 -20.64
C ASN A 241 -19.75 5.79 -19.34
N ASP A 242 -19.41 4.63 -18.79
CA ASP A 242 -19.92 4.10 -17.52
C ASP A 242 -19.14 4.60 -16.29
N ARG A 243 -18.29 5.62 -16.49
CA ARG A 243 -17.45 6.23 -15.45
C ARG A 243 -16.39 5.27 -14.87
N THR A 244 -15.96 4.31 -15.65
CA THR A 244 -14.86 3.41 -15.31
C THR A 244 -13.58 3.77 -16.05
N TYR A 245 -12.47 3.30 -15.50
CA TYR A 245 -11.16 3.29 -16.14
C TYR A 245 -10.71 1.84 -16.27
N THR A 246 -9.95 1.56 -17.32
CA THR A 246 -9.38 0.23 -17.54
C THR A 246 -7.88 0.34 -17.74
N LEU A 247 -7.14 -0.53 -17.08
CA LEU A 247 -5.69 -0.61 -17.15
C LEU A 247 -5.25 -2.07 -17.31
N THR A 248 -4.38 -2.31 -18.27
CA THR A 248 -3.74 -3.62 -18.43
C THR A 248 -2.44 -3.62 -17.64
N LEU A 249 -2.33 -4.54 -16.68
CA LEU A 249 -1.12 -4.80 -15.92
C LEU A 249 -0.51 -6.12 -16.40
N HIS A 250 0.72 -6.07 -16.88
CA HIS A 250 1.47 -7.26 -17.28
C HIS A 250 1.91 -8.08 -16.04
N PRO A 251 2.42 -9.31 -16.24
CA PRO A 251 3.00 -10.07 -15.14
C PRO A 251 4.05 -9.26 -14.39
N CYS A 252 3.95 -9.25 -13.07
CA CYS A 252 4.89 -8.53 -12.21
C CYS A 252 5.02 -7.03 -12.53
N GLU A 253 3.95 -6.40 -13.00
CA GLU A 253 3.94 -4.97 -13.24
C GLU A 253 3.30 -4.19 -12.08
N SER A 254 3.92 -3.08 -11.74
CA SER A 254 3.31 -2.04 -10.92
C SER A 254 3.31 -0.70 -11.65
N VAL A 255 2.30 0.09 -11.35
CA VAL A 255 2.11 1.42 -11.93
C VAL A 255 1.74 2.41 -10.84
N PHE A 256 2.00 3.69 -11.12
CA PHE A 256 1.29 4.77 -10.44
C PHE A 256 0.28 5.40 -11.38
N PHE A 257 -0.83 5.86 -10.84
CA PHE A 257 -1.63 6.84 -11.54
C PHE A 257 -1.84 8.07 -10.65
N THR A 258 -1.87 9.21 -11.32
CA THR A 258 -1.97 10.51 -10.66
C THR A 258 -3.06 11.34 -11.30
N TYR A 259 -3.79 12.09 -10.49
CA TYR A 259 -4.74 13.09 -10.95
C TYR A 259 -4.88 14.21 -9.92
N SER A 260 -5.41 15.35 -10.34
CA SER A 260 -5.85 16.40 -9.43
C SER A 260 -7.36 16.41 -9.40
N PRO A 261 -8.00 16.24 -8.22
CA PRO A 261 -9.43 16.43 -8.06
C PRO A 261 -9.77 17.85 -8.49
N ASN A 262 -10.67 18.00 -9.47
CA ASN A 262 -11.22 19.30 -9.89
C ASN A 262 -10.17 20.41 -10.10
N ALA A 263 -9.26 20.23 -11.05
CA ALA A 263 -8.71 21.38 -11.77
C ALA A 263 -9.89 21.98 -12.57
N LEU A 264 -10.56 22.96 -11.99
CA LEU A 264 -11.57 23.79 -12.64
C LEU A 264 -11.03 24.44 -13.90
#